data_47a6279e2671441d78c9487d57ff4a47
#
_entry.id   47a6279e2671441d78c9487d57ff4a47
#
_cell.length_a   1.000
_cell.length_b   1.000
_cell.length_c   1.000
_cell.angle_alpha   90.00
_cell.angle_beta   90.00
_cell.angle_gamma   90.00
#
_symmetry.space_group_name_H-M   'P 1'
#
loop_
_entity.id
_entity.type
_entity.pdbx_description
1 polymer ?
#
loop_
_entity_poly.entity_id
_entity_poly.type
_entity_poly.pdbx_seq_one_letter_code
_entity_poly.pdbx_strand_id
1 'polypeptide(L)'
;MDVIGYGALNLDKIMSVDKIPKADEEGFVISQEYHPGGSAANTIVALARLGLRTGYIGKVGSDGEGRILLEDMKREGVGHKNIKVCDGNSGTALCFVDGRGDRAMLITPGVNDTISMDDIDLEYATSCKFLHLSSFINKSSDISFQTQKRLIWETKAKISFDPGQLYAEKGTKEL
;
A
#
# COMPACT_ATOMS: atom_id res chain seq x y z
N MET A 1 -3.21 -13.56 15.22
CA MET A 1 -2.51 -12.28 14.99
C MET A 1 -3.11 -11.17 15.81
N ASP A 2 -2.34 -10.13 16.20
CA ASP A 2 -2.92 -8.97 16.86
C ASP A 2 -3.51 -8.04 15.81
N VAL A 3 -2.77 -7.74 14.73
CA VAL A 3 -3.25 -6.92 13.62
C VAL A 3 -2.87 -7.53 12.28
N ILE A 4 -3.79 -7.50 11.32
CA ILE A 4 -3.52 -7.79 9.90
C ILE A 4 -3.84 -6.53 9.10
N GLY A 5 -2.93 -6.14 8.20
CA GLY A 5 -3.15 -5.06 7.24
C GLY A 5 -3.66 -5.59 5.90
N TYR A 6 -4.56 -4.85 5.27
CA TYR A 6 -4.98 -5.03 3.89
C TYR A 6 -4.91 -3.69 3.16
N GLY A 7 -4.08 -3.61 2.14
CA GLY A 7 -3.86 -2.36 1.42
C GLY A 7 -2.80 -2.49 0.33
N ALA A 8 -2.52 -1.38 -0.32
CA ALA A 8 -1.48 -1.30 -1.33
C ALA A 8 -0.08 -1.41 -0.72
N LEU A 9 0.81 -2.08 -1.44
CA LEU A 9 2.25 -2.10 -1.23
C LEU A 9 2.91 -1.31 -2.37
N ASN A 10 3.63 -0.25 -2.05
CA ASN A 10 4.27 0.61 -3.05
C ASN A 10 5.77 0.75 -2.76
N LEU A 11 6.57 0.83 -3.80
CA LEU A 11 7.93 1.34 -3.69
C LEU A 11 7.90 2.85 -3.97
N ASP A 12 8.17 3.64 -2.93
CA ASP A 12 8.23 5.09 -3.03
C ASP A 12 9.61 5.48 -3.60
N LYS A 13 9.61 6.13 -4.77
CA LYS A 13 10.78 6.65 -5.47
C LYS A 13 10.83 8.15 -5.21
N ILE A 14 11.57 8.55 -4.18
CA ILE A 14 11.67 9.95 -3.74
C ILE A 14 12.79 10.63 -4.52
N MET A 15 12.46 11.68 -5.25
CA MET A 15 13.39 12.49 -6.02
C MET A 15 13.46 13.89 -5.40
N SER A 16 14.63 14.23 -4.85
CA SER A 16 14.95 15.61 -4.54
C SER A 16 15.23 16.35 -5.84
N VAL A 17 14.51 17.45 -6.08
CA VAL A 17 14.60 18.24 -7.31
C VAL A 17 14.91 19.70 -7.01
N ASP A 18 15.49 20.41 -7.97
CA ASP A 18 15.73 21.85 -7.86
C ASP A 18 14.41 22.64 -7.82
N LYS A 19 13.42 22.17 -8.61
CA LYS A 19 12.05 22.67 -8.63
C LYS A 19 11.09 21.55 -9.13
N ILE A 20 9.83 21.62 -8.74
CA ILE A 20 8.77 20.82 -9.35
C ILE A 20 8.35 21.54 -10.64
N PRO A 21 8.64 20.97 -11.85
CA PRO A 21 8.38 21.65 -13.10
C PRO A 21 6.87 21.77 -13.38
N LYS A 22 6.47 22.88 -14.00
CA LYS A 22 5.14 23.04 -14.61
C LYS A 22 5.14 22.43 -16.01
N ALA A 23 3.97 22.49 -16.67
CA ALA A 23 3.88 22.06 -18.07
C ALA A 23 4.92 22.83 -18.92
N ASP A 24 5.62 22.09 -19.79
CA ASP A 24 6.67 22.59 -20.69
C ASP A 24 7.92 23.17 -19.99
N GLU A 25 8.10 22.89 -18.69
CA GLU A 25 9.32 23.23 -17.96
C GLU A 25 10.20 22.00 -17.71
N GLU A 26 11.50 22.21 -17.64
CA GLU A 26 12.49 21.23 -17.22
C GLU A 26 12.86 21.48 -15.74
N GLY A 27 13.10 20.41 -14.99
CA GLY A 27 13.67 20.40 -13.67
C GLY A 27 14.80 19.37 -13.58
N PHE A 28 15.67 19.48 -12.60
CA PHE A 28 16.81 18.59 -12.41
C PHE A 28 16.65 17.76 -11.14
N VAL A 29 16.90 16.44 -11.27
CA VAL A 29 16.99 15.55 -10.11
C VAL A 29 18.34 15.71 -9.45
N ILE A 30 18.34 16.10 -8.18
CA ILE A 30 19.54 16.30 -7.36
C ILE A 30 19.96 14.97 -6.73
N SER A 31 19.00 14.23 -6.18
CA SER A 31 19.21 12.90 -5.59
C SER A 31 17.94 12.06 -5.69
N GLN A 32 18.11 10.74 -5.55
CA GLN A 32 16.98 9.82 -5.51
C GLN A 32 17.18 8.78 -4.42
N GLU A 33 16.08 8.41 -3.77
CA GLU A 33 16.00 7.38 -2.75
C GLU A 33 14.80 6.48 -2.99
N TYR A 34 14.88 5.24 -2.51
CA TYR A 34 13.82 4.24 -2.64
C TYR A 34 13.42 3.73 -1.27
N HIS A 35 12.12 3.81 -0.95
CA HIS A 35 11.60 3.38 0.33
C HIS A 35 10.37 2.50 0.14
N PRO A 36 10.30 1.33 0.80
CA PRO A 36 9.04 0.61 0.92
C PRO A 36 7.98 1.48 1.58
N GLY A 37 6.76 1.45 1.03
CA GLY A 37 5.67 2.31 1.47
C GLY A 37 4.30 1.69 1.22
N GLY A 38 3.28 2.52 1.35
CA GLY A 38 1.87 2.16 1.37
C GLY A 38 1.27 2.44 2.76
N SER A 39 0.12 3.14 2.84
CA SER A 39 -0.43 3.60 4.11
C SER A 39 -0.65 2.46 5.11
N ALA A 40 -1.35 1.39 4.71
CA ALA A 40 -1.54 0.24 5.58
C ALA A 40 -0.22 -0.47 5.91
N ALA A 41 0.70 -0.58 4.93
CA ALA A 41 2.00 -1.21 5.14
C ALA A 41 2.83 -0.48 6.21
N ASN A 42 2.91 0.84 6.11
CA ASN A 42 3.60 1.68 7.09
C ASN A 42 3.01 1.52 8.50
N THR A 43 1.68 1.48 8.62
CA THR A 43 1.01 1.24 9.91
C THR A 43 1.36 -0.13 10.47
N ILE A 44 1.33 -1.18 9.65
CA ILE A 44 1.63 -2.55 10.09
C ILE A 44 3.09 -2.71 10.50
N VAL A 45 4.02 -2.12 9.75
CA VAL A 45 5.45 -2.11 10.12
C VAL A 45 5.66 -1.37 11.44
N ALA A 46 5.02 -0.20 11.63
CA ALA A 46 5.11 0.53 12.88
C ALA A 46 4.62 -0.31 14.07
N LEU A 47 3.51 -1.02 13.92
CA LEU A 47 2.96 -1.90 14.94
C LEU A 47 3.87 -3.12 15.21
N ALA A 48 4.52 -3.68 14.19
CA ALA A 48 5.52 -4.73 14.35
C ALA A 48 6.72 -4.25 15.19
N ARG A 49 7.24 -3.06 14.88
CA ARG A 49 8.34 -2.41 15.64
C ARG A 49 7.96 -2.12 17.09
N LEU A 50 6.66 -1.91 17.38
CA LEU A 50 6.13 -1.80 18.75
C LEU A 50 5.90 -3.14 19.45
N GLY A 51 6.27 -4.27 18.81
CA GLY A 51 6.22 -5.60 19.42
C GLY A 51 4.89 -6.35 19.23
N LEU A 52 3.95 -5.86 18.40
CA LEU A 52 2.74 -6.62 18.11
C LEU A 52 3.00 -7.70 17.06
N ARG A 53 2.22 -8.79 17.12
CA ARG A 53 2.23 -9.83 16.09
C ARG A 53 1.38 -9.38 14.91
N THR A 54 2.04 -8.97 13.84
CA THR A 54 1.41 -8.37 12.67
C THR A 54 1.52 -9.26 11.45
N GLY A 55 0.60 -9.08 10.52
CA GLY A 55 0.61 -9.70 9.21
C GLY A 55 0.05 -8.80 8.14
N TYR A 56 0.24 -9.19 6.89
CA TYR A 56 -0.19 -8.39 5.77
C TYR A 56 -0.84 -9.23 4.67
N ILE A 57 -1.89 -8.69 4.09
CA ILE A 57 -2.56 -9.19 2.89
C ILE A 57 -2.40 -8.13 1.82
N GLY A 58 -1.80 -8.51 0.71
CA GLY A 58 -1.50 -7.59 -0.39
C GLY A 58 -1.08 -8.33 -1.65
N LYS A 59 -0.67 -7.59 -2.65
CA LYS A 59 -0.23 -8.14 -3.93
C LYS A 59 0.96 -7.34 -4.47
N VAL A 60 1.96 -8.03 -4.96
CA VAL A 60 3.13 -7.45 -5.61
C VAL A 60 3.38 -8.12 -6.95
N GLY A 61 4.04 -7.44 -7.85
CA GLY A 61 4.50 -8.01 -9.10
C GLY A 61 5.71 -8.94 -8.92
N SER A 62 5.99 -9.74 -9.93
CA SER A 62 7.19 -10.59 -10.03
C SER A 62 8.45 -9.79 -10.42
N ASP A 63 8.42 -8.46 -10.27
CA ASP A 63 9.48 -7.51 -10.60
C ASP A 63 10.49 -7.27 -9.46
N GLY A 64 11.44 -6.35 -9.70
CA GLY A 64 12.45 -5.95 -8.73
C GLY A 64 11.87 -5.25 -7.52
N GLU A 65 10.88 -4.39 -7.74
CA GLU A 65 10.15 -3.65 -6.72
C GLU A 65 9.39 -4.60 -5.78
N GLY A 66 8.75 -5.63 -6.33
CA GLY A 66 8.04 -6.65 -5.55
C GLY A 66 8.98 -7.42 -4.61
N ARG A 67 10.19 -7.76 -5.09
CA ARG A 67 11.21 -8.39 -4.24
C ARG A 67 11.64 -7.49 -3.09
N ILE A 68 11.90 -6.22 -3.35
CA ILE A 68 12.28 -5.24 -2.32
C ILE A 68 11.18 -5.13 -1.25
N LEU A 69 9.91 -5.02 -1.66
CA LEU A 69 8.77 -4.92 -0.76
C LEU A 69 8.60 -6.17 0.12
N LEU A 70 8.76 -7.37 -0.44
CA LEU A 70 8.68 -8.62 0.33
C LEU A 70 9.85 -8.78 1.30
N GLU A 71 11.07 -8.44 0.89
CA GLU A 71 12.26 -8.47 1.74
C GLU A 71 12.13 -7.48 2.91
N ASP A 72 11.55 -6.32 2.66
CA ASP A 72 11.28 -5.33 3.71
C ASP A 72 10.28 -5.86 4.74
N MET A 73 9.13 -6.38 4.32
CA MET A 73 8.14 -6.98 5.21
C MET A 73 8.76 -8.10 6.08
N LYS A 74 9.62 -8.92 5.47
CA LYS A 74 10.33 -9.97 6.19
C LYS A 74 11.32 -9.40 7.21
N ARG A 75 12.10 -8.38 6.83
CA ARG A 75 13.08 -7.71 7.70
C ARG A 75 12.39 -7.04 8.90
N GLU A 76 11.22 -6.45 8.69
CA GLU A 76 10.41 -5.81 9.71
C GLU A 76 9.61 -6.78 10.59
N GLY A 77 9.74 -8.09 10.36
CA GLY A 77 9.08 -9.13 11.16
C GLY A 77 7.58 -9.25 10.92
N VAL A 78 7.07 -8.69 9.82
CA VAL A 78 5.66 -8.79 9.42
C VAL A 78 5.37 -10.14 8.78
N GLY A 79 4.28 -10.79 9.17
CA GLY A 79 3.81 -12.00 8.51
C GLY A 79 3.41 -11.73 7.06
N HIS A 80 4.23 -12.15 6.10
CA HIS A 80 4.13 -11.80 4.69
C HIS A 80 3.69 -12.94 3.75
N LYS A 81 3.38 -14.13 4.30
CA LYS A 81 2.99 -15.31 3.49
C LYS A 81 1.69 -15.12 2.69
N ASN A 82 0.86 -14.16 3.09
CA ASN A 82 -0.38 -13.80 2.42
C ASN A 82 -0.24 -12.55 1.50
N ILE A 83 0.99 -12.17 1.17
CA ILE A 83 1.27 -11.25 0.08
C ILE A 83 1.47 -12.09 -1.17
N LYS A 84 0.57 -11.94 -2.15
CA LYS A 84 0.63 -12.69 -3.41
C LYS A 84 1.62 -12.07 -4.36
N VAL A 85 2.40 -12.92 -5.03
CA VAL A 85 3.25 -12.52 -6.17
C VAL A 85 2.56 -12.95 -7.44
N CYS A 86 2.42 -12.06 -8.40
CA CYS A 86 1.80 -12.36 -9.69
C CYS A 86 2.53 -11.66 -10.84
N ASP A 87 2.21 -12.04 -12.06
CA ASP A 87 2.71 -11.34 -13.23
C ASP A 87 2.19 -9.89 -13.26
N GLY A 88 3.07 -8.97 -13.65
CA GLY A 88 2.78 -7.54 -13.69
C GLY A 88 3.74 -6.72 -12.84
N ASN A 89 3.51 -5.42 -12.79
CA ASN A 89 4.36 -4.50 -12.05
C ASN A 89 3.80 -4.27 -10.63
N SER A 90 4.70 -4.17 -9.67
CA SER A 90 4.37 -3.72 -8.32
C SER A 90 3.92 -2.25 -8.31
N GLY A 91 3.19 -1.86 -7.27
CA GLY A 91 2.82 -0.46 -7.08
C GLY A 91 4.05 0.42 -6.84
N THR A 92 4.05 1.61 -7.42
CA THR A 92 5.09 2.62 -7.20
C THR A 92 4.49 3.99 -6.98
N ALA A 93 5.15 4.81 -6.15
CA ALA A 93 4.86 6.22 -6.01
C ALA A 93 6.12 7.02 -6.37
N LEU A 94 6.04 7.83 -7.43
CA LEU A 94 7.07 8.77 -7.79
C LEU A 94 6.80 10.09 -7.07
N CYS A 95 7.69 10.47 -6.16
CA CYS A 95 7.55 11.62 -5.32
C CYS A 95 8.66 12.63 -5.62
N PHE A 96 8.28 13.84 -6.05
CA PHE A 96 9.19 14.96 -6.24
C PHE A 96 9.12 15.86 -5.01
N VAL A 97 10.27 16.23 -4.46
CA VAL A 97 10.39 17.15 -3.31
C VAL A 97 11.40 18.23 -3.66
N ASP A 98 10.99 19.50 -3.61
CA ASP A 98 11.88 20.61 -3.87
C ASP A 98 12.54 21.14 -2.59
N GLY A 99 13.49 22.08 -2.73
CA GLY A 99 14.24 22.67 -1.61
C GLY A 99 13.38 23.49 -0.64
N ARG A 100 12.11 23.77 -0.94
CA ARG A 100 11.15 24.43 -0.05
C ARG A 100 10.30 23.43 0.73
N GLY A 101 10.39 22.14 0.37
CA GLY A 101 9.57 21.08 0.92
C GLY A 101 8.21 20.92 0.21
N ASP A 102 7.98 21.61 -0.90
CA ASP A 102 6.81 21.38 -1.74
C ASP A 102 6.90 19.97 -2.36
N ARG A 103 5.75 19.29 -2.47
CA ARG A 103 5.71 17.90 -2.91
C ARG A 103 4.67 17.68 -4.01
N ALA A 104 5.06 16.91 -5.03
CA ALA A 104 4.15 16.34 -6.02
C ALA A 104 4.35 14.84 -6.12
N MET A 105 3.27 14.08 -6.34
CA MET A 105 3.32 12.63 -6.44
C MET A 105 2.56 12.13 -7.66
N LEU A 106 3.16 11.11 -8.31
CA LEU A 106 2.52 10.31 -9.34
C LEU A 106 2.49 8.86 -8.86
N ILE A 107 1.32 8.25 -8.84
CA ILE A 107 1.17 6.89 -8.35
C ILE A 107 0.78 5.96 -9.49
N THR A 108 1.52 4.85 -9.59
CA THR A 108 1.19 3.73 -10.47
C THR A 108 0.73 2.58 -9.57
N PRO A 109 -0.56 2.19 -9.60
CA PRO A 109 -1.08 1.17 -8.68
C PRO A 109 -0.48 -0.21 -8.94
N GLY A 110 -0.11 -0.50 -10.18
CA GLY A 110 0.34 -1.84 -10.56
C GLY A 110 -0.71 -2.89 -10.21
N VAL A 111 -0.26 -4.02 -9.70
CA VAL A 111 -1.14 -5.15 -9.31
C VAL A 111 -1.94 -4.89 -8.02
N ASN A 112 -1.68 -3.79 -7.29
CA ASN A 112 -2.43 -3.46 -6.07
C ASN A 112 -3.94 -3.34 -6.30
N ASP A 113 -4.39 -2.83 -7.45
CA ASP A 113 -5.80 -2.67 -7.76
C ASP A 113 -6.51 -3.98 -8.19
N THR A 114 -5.79 -5.12 -8.20
CA THR A 114 -6.27 -6.40 -8.72
C THR A 114 -6.41 -7.50 -7.66
N ILE A 115 -6.39 -7.17 -6.38
CA ILE A 115 -6.53 -8.16 -5.30
C ILE A 115 -7.99 -8.62 -5.25
N SER A 116 -8.23 -9.88 -5.60
CA SER A 116 -9.56 -10.51 -5.57
C SER A 116 -9.74 -11.36 -4.31
N MET A 117 -10.96 -11.83 -4.06
CA MET A 117 -11.22 -12.77 -2.97
C MET A 117 -10.47 -14.11 -3.14
N ASP A 118 -10.16 -14.51 -4.37
CA ASP A 118 -9.39 -15.72 -4.65
C ASP A 118 -7.91 -15.62 -4.25
N ASP A 119 -7.42 -14.38 -4.09
CA ASP A 119 -6.07 -14.11 -3.59
C ASP A 119 -5.98 -14.20 -2.06
N ILE A 120 -7.11 -14.28 -1.36
CA ILE A 120 -7.20 -14.14 0.10
C ILE A 120 -7.44 -15.46 0.79
N ASP A 121 -6.58 -15.80 1.73
CA ASP A 121 -6.84 -16.81 2.74
C ASP A 121 -7.78 -16.20 3.82
N LEU A 122 -9.08 -16.55 3.74
CA LEU A 122 -10.10 -16.01 4.66
C LEU A 122 -9.87 -16.47 6.10
N GLU A 123 -9.39 -17.69 6.33
CA GLU A 123 -9.07 -18.15 7.68
C GLU A 123 -8.00 -17.28 8.29
N TYR A 124 -6.95 -16.97 7.52
CA TYR A 124 -5.92 -16.05 7.95
C TYR A 124 -6.48 -14.63 8.17
N ALA A 125 -7.19 -14.08 7.20
CA ALA A 125 -7.71 -12.71 7.23
C ALA A 125 -8.62 -12.44 8.45
N THR A 126 -9.34 -13.49 8.91
CA THR A 126 -10.25 -13.41 10.07
C THR A 126 -9.61 -13.81 11.39
N SER A 127 -8.35 -14.26 11.39
CA SER A 127 -7.63 -14.76 12.58
C SER A 127 -7.00 -13.66 13.45
N CYS A 128 -7.34 -12.39 13.24
CA CYS A 128 -6.76 -11.25 13.96
C CYS A 128 -7.76 -10.56 14.89
N LYS A 129 -7.22 -9.76 15.82
CA LYS A 129 -8.05 -8.89 16.69
C LYS A 129 -8.50 -7.64 15.94
N PHE A 130 -7.62 -7.09 15.09
CA PHE A 130 -7.88 -5.91 14.26
C PHE A 130 -7.50 -6.20 12.81
N LEU A 131 -8.38 -5.80 11.89
CA LEU A 131 -8.08 -5.71 10.47
C LEU A 131 -7.93 -4.23 10.12
N HIS A 132 -6.70 -3.84 9.73
CA HIS A 132 -6.39 -2.47 9.33
C HIS A 132 -6.45 -2.33 7.82
N LEU A 133 -7.24 -1.38 7.35
CA LEU A 133 -7.54 -1.16 5.94
C LEU A 133 -7.09 0.24 5.51
N SER A 134 -6.62 0.37 4.27
CA SER A 134 -6.37 1.68 3.64
C SER A 134 -6.91 1.74 2.22
N SER A 135 -6.86 2.92 1.61
CA SER A 135 -7.39 3.13 0.26
C SER A 135 -6.53 2.49 -0.83
N PHE A 136 -7.20 2.16 -1.94
CA PHE A 136 -6.60 1.79 -3.22
C PHE A 136 -6.85 2.91 -4.24
N ILE A 137 -6.04 2.95 -5.31
CA ILE A 137 -6.17 3.98 -6.37
C ILE A 137 -7.48 3.80 -7.14
N ASN A 138 -7.83 2.56 -7.48
CA ASN A 138 -9.05 2.18 -8.22
C ASN A 138 -9.18 2.90 -9.59
N LYS A 139 -8.06 3.17 -10.25
CA LYS A 139 -8.04 3.77 -11.60
C LYS A 139 -8.00 2.71 -12.70
N SER A 140 -7.24 1.63 -12.48
CA SER A 140 -7.15 0.51 -13.42
C SER A 140 -8.22 -0.56 -13.16
N SER A 141 -8.63 -0.74 -11.91
CA SER A 141 -9.63 -1.72 -11.48
C SER A 141 -10.15 -1.34 -10.10
N ASP A 142 -11.40 -1.67 -9.79
CA ASP A 142 -12.00 -1.51 -8.46
C ASP A 142 -12.05 -2.83 -7.66
N ILE A 143 -11.48 -3.91 -8.21
CA ILE A 143 -11.53 -5.27 -7.62
C ILE A 143 -11.04 -5.24 -6.17
N SER A 144 -9.90 -4.60 -5.89
CA SER A 144 -9.34 -4.54 -4.53
C SER A 144 -10.23 -3.78 -3.55
N PHE A 145 -10.95 -2.75 -4.01
CA PHE A 145 -11.93 -2.03 -3.20
C PHE A 145 -13.18 -2.89 -2.91
N GLN A 146 -13.70 -3.61 -3.91
CA GLN A 146 -14.84 -4.52 -3.71
C GLN A 146 -14.47 -5.68 -2.79
N THR A 147 -13.24 -6.20 -2.93
CA THR A 147 -12.69 -7.22 -2.04
C THR A 147 -12.56 -6.70 -0.61
N GLN A 148 -12.12 -5.45 -0.42
CA GLN A 148 -12.06 -4.80 0.88
C GLN A 148 -13.43 -4.74 1.56
N LYS A 149 -14.46 -4.32 0.82
CA LYS A 149 -15.84 -4.29 1.32
C LYS A 149 -16.31 -5.69 1.76
N ARG A 150 -16.02 -6.71 0.96
CA ARG A 150 -16.38 -8.08 1.30
C ARG A 150 -15.65 -8.59 2.55
N LEU A 151 -14.35 -8.30 2.69
CA LEU A 151 -13.58 -8.67 3.89
C LEU A 151 -14.17 -8.10 5.17
N ILE A 152 -14.69 -6.87 5.13
CA ILE A 152 -15.35 -6.23 6.27
C ILE A 152 -16.57 -7.05 6.73
N TRP A 153 -17.34 -7.61 5.81
CA TRP A 153 -18.50 -8.43 6.13
C TRP A 153 -18.16 -9.85 6.61
N GLU A 154 -17.05 -10.41 6.11
CA GLU A 154 -16.62 -11.78 6.44
C GLU A 154 -15.85 -11.84 7.78
N THR A 155 -15.29 -10.71 8.25
CA THR A 155 -14.46 -10.72 9.47
C THR A 155 -15.26 -10.44 10.73
N LYS A 156 -14.82 -11.05 11.84
CA LYS A 156 -15.24 -10.69 13.21
C LYS A 156 -14.23 -9.76 13.90
N ALA A 157 -13.12 -9.46 13.26
CA ALA A 157 -12.11 -8.55 13.79
C ALA A 157 -12.66 -7.12 13.88
N LYS A 158 -12.11 -6.34 14.79
CA LYS A 158 -12.37 -4.89 14.81
C LYS A 158 -11.72 -4.25 13.61
N ILE A 159 -12.45 -3.38 12.91
CA ILE A 159 -11.95 -2.65 11.76
C ILE A 159 -11.24 -1.38 12.22
N SER A 160 -10.03 -1.18 11.72
CA SER A 160 -9.30 0.09 11.73
C SER A 160 -9.16 0.56 10.30
N PHE A 161 -9.59 1.76 9.98
CA PHE A 161 -9.66 2.24 8.62
C PHE A 161 -9.02 3.61 8.45
N ASP A 162 -8.07 3.72 7.53
CA ASP A 162 -7.52 4.97 7.03
C ASP A 162 -8.00 5.19 5.58
N PRO A 163 -8.99 6.07 5.35
CA PRO A 163 -9.51 6.30 4.01
C PRO A 163 -8.50 6.99 3.09
N GLY A 164 -7.48 7.66 3.65
CA GLY A 164 -6.59 8.50 2.88
C GLY A 164 -7.36 9.57 2.10
N GLN A 165 -6.64 10.31 1.25
CA GLN A 165 -7.26 11.34 0.41
C GLN A 165 -8.23 10.73 -0.62
N LEU A 166 -7.84 9.62 -1.24
CA LEU A 166 -8.58 9.03 -2.36
C LEU A 166 -10.01 8.60 -2.00
N TYR A 167 -10.19 8.01 -0.81
CA TYR A 167 -11.52 7.58 -0.37
C TYR A 167 -12.27 8.72 0.30
N ALA A 168 -11.58 9.62 0.99
CA ALA A 168 -12.21 10.82 1.56
C ALA A 168 -12.88 11.69 0.49
N GLU A 169 -12.28 11.80 -0.70
CA GLU A 169 -12.85 12.52 -1.84
C GLU A 169 -14.11 11.85 -2.43
N LYS A 170 -14.26 10.54 -2.29
CA LYS A 170 -15.46 9.80 -2.71
C LYS A 170 -16.67 10.03 -1.80
N GLY A 171 -16.41 10.45 -0.56
CA GLY A 171 -17.42 10.66 0.46
C GLY A 171 -17.90 9.39 1.14
N THR A 172 -18.60 9.56 2.27
CA THR A 172 -18.97 8.47 3.19
C THR A 172 -20.04 7.51 2.67
N LYS A 173 -20.74 7.85 1.59
CA LYS A 173 -21.80 6.96 1.04
C LYS A 173 -21.25 5.70 0.35
N GLU A 174 -20.00 5.73 -0.08
CA GLU A 174 -19.35 4.60 -0.75
C GLU A 174 -18.42 3.80 0.17
N LEU A 175 -18.11 4.36 1.33
CA LEU A 175 -17.30 3.76 2.40
C LEU A 175 -18.18 3.10 3.44
#